data_82f0545b9e7b1461c56b6fecdc3524e4
#
_entry.id   82f0545b9e7b1461c56b6fecdc3524e4
#
_cell.length_a   1.000
_cell.length_b   1.000
_cell.length_c   1.000
_cell.angle_alpha   90.00
_cell.angle_beta   90.00
_cell.angle_gamma   90.00
#
_symmetry.space_group_name_H-M   'P 1'
#
loop_
_entity.id
_entity.type
_entity.pdbx_description
1 polymer ?
#
loop_
_entity_poly.entity_id
_entity_poly.type
_entity_poly.pdbx_seq_one_letter_code
_entity_poly.pdbx_strand_id
1 'polypeptide(L)'
;NEVRAINERMNKAAVSALVDVDLVLFVVDSDQWRDDDLLTLQKLGDTNLTVVLVINKADTLKDKGSVLPLIETFNESFDFADIVPVSALKNQNLDRLQEVIASHLPIADPIYDSEQITDRSERFLASEIIREKIMRSAGDEVPYDLTVQIDGFKDEAAHIDPKTGRPRKACTFIDATIYVERSGQKAIVIGDKGQRIKQVGMDARKDMELLFGKKVMLT
;
A
#
# COMPACT_ATOMS: atom_id res chain seq x y z
N ASN A 1 14.56 -20.77 6.59
CA ASN A 1 13.97 -20.19 7.81
C ASN A 1 13.76 -18.66 7.75
N GLU A 2 14.09 -18.02 6.63
CA GLU A 2 13.86 -16.57 6.42
C GLU A 2 12.37 -16.23 6.29
N VAL A 3 11.58 -17.04 5.59
CA VAL A 3 10.12 -16.89 5.47
C VAL A 3 9.45 -16.85 6.85
N ARG A 4 9.93 -17.64 7.80
CA ARG A 4 9.41 -17.66 9.17
C ARG A 4 9.72 -16.35 9.92
N ALA A 5 10.90 -15.78 9.71
CA ALA A 5 11.29 -14.52 10.33
C ALA A 5 10.51 -13.32 9.77
N ILE A 6 10.18 -13.33 8.47
CA ILE A 6 9.34 -12.32 7.84
C ILE A 6 7.93 -12.40 8.39
N ASN A 7 7.33 -13.61 8.45
CA ASN A 7 5.99 -13.81 9.00
C ASN A 7 5.91 -13.41 10.49
N GLU A 8 6.95 -13.68 11.28
CA GLU A 8 7.00 -13.24 12.68
C GLU A 8 7.04 -11.72 12.81
N ARG A 9 7.77 -11.01 11.93
CA ARG A 9 7.80 -9.55 11.89
C ARG A 9 6.48 -8.95 11.44
N MET A 10 5.84 -9.54 10.43
CA MET A 10 4.52 -9.12 9.95
C MET A 10 3.48 -9.30 11.06
N ASN A 11 3.48 -10.44 11.74
CA ASN A 11 2.57 -10.70 12.86
C ASN A 11 2.80 -9.74 14.03
N LYS A 12 4.06 -9.41 14.36
CA LYS A 12 4.36 -8.41 15.40
C LYS A 12 3.87 -7.03 14.99
N ALA A 13 4.08 -6.63 13.74
CA ALA A 13 3.59 -5.34 13.23
C ALA A 13 2.06 -5.27 13.28
N ALA A 14 1.37 -6.34 12.87
CA ALA A 14 -0.08 -6.42 12.94
C ALA A 14 -0.61 -6.30 14.39
N VAL A 15 -0.01 -7.05 15.32
CA VAL A 15 -0.39 -6.95 16.75
C VAL A 15 -0.08 -5.57 17.33
N SER A 16 1.05 -4.97 16.96
CA SER A 16 1.38 -3.61 17.42
C SER A 16 0.42 -2.55 16.86
N ALA A 17 -0.15 -2.78 15.67
CA ALA A 17 -1.13 -1.89 15.07
C ALA A 17 -2.50 -1.93 15.77
N LEU A 18 -2.77 -2.94 16.60
CA LEU A 18 -4.00 -3.04 17.40
C LEU A 18 -3.95 -2.21 18.69
N VAL A 19 -2.79 -1.65 19.02
CA VAL A 19 -2.64 -0.77 20.17
C VAL A 19 -3.08 0.64 19.79
N ASP A 20 -3.93 1.24 20.62
CA ASP A 20 -4.40 2.64 20.43
C ASP A 20 -5.20 2.90 19.15
N VAL A 21 -6.01 1.93 18.71
CA VAL A 21 -6.95 2.11 17.60
C VAL A 21 -8.39 2.05 18.10
N ASP A 22 -9.26 2.85 17.50
CA ASP A 22 -10.69 2.90 17.83
C ASP A 22 -11.50 1.87 17.02
N LEU A 23 -11.00 1.47 15.86
CA LEU A 23 -11.67 0.57 14.92
C LEU A 23 -10.65 -0.31 14.18
N VAL A 24 -10.99 -1.58 14.01
CA VAL A 24 -10.23 -2.53 13.18
C VAL A 24 -11.03 -2.85 11.92
N LEU A 25 -10.41 -2.67 10.76
CA LEU A 25 -10.93 -3.18 9.50
C LEU A 25 -10.26 -4.52 9.19
N PHE A 26 -11.02 -5.59 9.32
CA PHE A 26 -10.57 -6.93 8.94
C PHE A 26 -10.89 -7.18 7.47
N VAL A 27 -9.87 -7.11 6.61
CA VAL A 27 -10.04 -7.19 5.15
C VAL A 27 -9.74 -8.59 4.65
N VAL A 28 -10.72 -9.22 4.00
CA VAL A 28 -10.61 -10.57 3.42
C VAL A 28 -10.90 -10.54 1.93
N ASP A 29 -10.43 -11.57 1.23
CA ASP A 29 -10.77 -11.81 -0.18
C ASP A 29 -12.12 -12.53 -0.28
N SER A 30 -12.99 -12.09 -1.20
CA SER A 30 -14.30 -12.72 -1.42
C SER A 30 -14.24 -14.15 -1.96
N ASP A 31 -13.11 -14.55 -2.53
CA ASP A 31 -12.94 -15.85 -3.19
C ASP A 31 -12.19 -16.88 -2.30
N GLN A 32 -11.51 -16.45 -1.24
CA GLN A 32 -10.67 -17.32 -0.43
C GLN A 32 -10.73 -17.00 1.06
N TRP A 33 -11.49 -17.82 1.80
CA TRP A 33 -11.37 -17.91 3.25
C TRP A 33 -10.26 -18.90 3.61
N ARG A 34 -9.34 -18.49 4.47
CA ARG A 34 -8.16 -19.30 4.84
C ARG A 34 -8.16 -19.59 6.33
N ASP A 35 -7.56 -20.70 6.72
CA ASP A 35 -7.35 -21.02 8.13
C ASP A 35 -6.57 -19.94 8.88
N ASP A 36 -5.68 -19.22 8.21
CA ASP A 36 -4.95 -18.09 8.77
C ASP A 36 -5.86 -16.90 9.12
N ASP A 37 -6.97 -16.71 8.39
CA ASP A 37 -7.97 -15.69 8.69
C ASP A 37 -8.70 -16.01 10.00
N LEU A 38 -9.04 -17.28 10.23
CA LEU A 38 -9.63 -17.74 11.49
C LEU A 38 -8.70 -17.53 12.68
N LEU A 39 -7.41 -17.85 12.53
CA LEU A 39 -6.42 -17.63 13.57
C LEU A 39 -6.27 -16.13 13.92
N THR A 40 -6.40 -15.27 12.92
CA THR A 40 -6.36 -13.82 13.12
C THR A 40 -7.60 -13.34 13.86
N LEU A 41 -8.80 -13.84 13.50
CA LEU A 41 -10.04 -13.52 14.21
C LEU A 41 -10.04 -13.99 15.66
N GLN A 42 -9.48 -15.17 15.95
CA GLN A 42 -9.34 -15.65 17.34
C GLN A 42 -8.53 -14.66 18.18
N LYS A 43 -7.42 -14.13 17.66
CA LYS A 43 -6.62 -13.11 18.34
C LYS A 43 -7.35 -11.79 18.52
N LEU A 44 -8.20 -11.40 17.55
CA LEU A 44 -9.05 -10.22 17.67
C LEU A 44 -10.14 -10.41 18.73
N GLY A 45 -10.68 -11.63 18.86
CA GLY A 45 -11.67 -11.99 19.87
C GLY A 45 -11.17 -11.83 21.32
N ASP A 46 -9.85 -11.91 21.54
CA ASP A 46 -9.23 -11.64 22.85
C ASP A 46 -9.13 -10.13 23.17
N THR A 47 -9.55 -9.27 22.23
CA THR A 47 -9.54 -7.81 22.38
C THR A 47 -10.97 -7.28 22.51
N ASN A 48 -11.13 -6.08 23.11
CA ASN A 48 -12.41 -5.39 23.17
C ASN A 48 -12.58 -4.39 22.01
N LEU A 49 -11.86 -4.58 20.89
CA LEU A 49 -11.89 -3.66 19.77
C LEU A 49 -13.14 -3.86 18.92
N THR A 50 -13.67 -2.77 18.40
CA THR A 50 -14.72 -2.81 17.38
C THR A 50 -14.12 -3.30 16.07
N VAL A 51 -14.68 -4.36 15.47
CA VAL A 51 -14.16 -4.95 14.23
C VAL A 51 -15.23 -4.88 13.14
N VAL A 52 -14.86 -4.29 12.01
CA VAL A 52 -15.67 -4.28 10.78
C VAL A 52 -15.04 -5.24 9.77
N LEU A 53 -15.82 -6.17 9.25
CA LEU A 53 -15.40 -7.07 8.17
C LEU A 53 -15.54 -6.38 6.82
N VAL A 54 -14.46 -6.35 6.05
CA VAL A 54 -14.44 -5.84 4.67
C VAL A 54 -14.18 -6.99 3.71
N ILE A 55 -15.18 -7.41 2.95
CA ILE A 55 -15.07 -8.47 1.94
C ILE A 55 -14.66 -7.82 0.62
N ASN A 56 -13.36 -7.81 0.32
CA ASN A 56 -12.83 -7.18 -0.89
C ASN A 56 -12.88 -8.11 -2.11
N LYS A 57 -12.66 -7.54 -3.29
CA LYS A 57 -12.75 -8.18 -4.60
C LYS A 57 -14.15 -8.75 -4.92
N ALA A 58 -15.19 -8.13 -4.40
CA ALA A 58 -16.58 -8.55 -4.66
C ALA A 58 -16.95 -8.54 -6.17
N ASP A 59 -16.16 -7.85 -7.00
CA ASP A 59 -16.30 -7.84 -8.46
C ASP A 59 -15.88 -9.15 -9.14
N THR A 60 -15.17 -10.04 -8.45
CA THR A 60 -14.77 -11.36 -8.97
C THR A 60 -15.87 -12.41 -8.80
N LEU A 61 -16.84 -12.15 -7.93
CA LEU A 61 -17.97 -13.06 -7.71
C LEU A 61 -18.89 -13.08 -8.93
N LYS A 62 -19.14 -14.27 -9.45
CA LYS A 62 -20.00 -14.48 -10.63
C LYS A 62 -21.44 -14.10 -10.39
N ASP A 63 -21.92 -14.25 -9.18
CA ASP A 63 -23.27 -13.91 -8.73
C ASP A 63 -23.18 -13.07 -7.44
N LYS A 64 -23.85 -11.91 -7.45
CA LYS A 64 -23.96 -11.05 -6.27
C LYS A 64 -24.64 -11.74 -5.09
N GLY A 65 -25.48 -12.73 -5.35
CA GLY A 65 -26.14 -13.55 -4.33
C GLY A 65 -25.17 -14.45 -3.56
N SER A 66 -24.00 -14.79 -4.15
CA SER A 66 -23.00 -15.62 -3.47
C SER A 66 -22.27 -14.92 -2.32
N VAL A 67 -22.43 -13.60 -2.18
CA VAL A 67 -21.92 -12.86 -1.01
C VAL A 67 -22.70 -13.22 0.27
N LEU A 68 -23.99 -13.50 0.18
CA LEU A 68 -24.85 -13.76 1.34
C LEU A 68 -24.41 -15.00 2.16
N PRO A 69 -24.15 -16.17 1.55
CA PRO A 69 -23.63 -17.33 2.28
C PRO A 69 -22.27 -17.06 2.95
N LEU A 70 -21.42 -16.23 2.31
CA LEU A 70 -20.15 -15.82 2.92
C LEU A 70 -20.39 -14.98 4.17
N ILE A 71 -21.27 -14.00 4.11
CA ILE A 71 -21.64 -13.17 5.25
C ILE A 71 -22.16 -14.02 6.41
N GLU A 72 -23.02 -15.00 6.13
CA GLU A 72 -23.54 -15.92 7.14
C GLU A 72 -22.41 -16.71 7.83
N THR A 73 -21.49 -17.28 7.04
CA THR A 73 -20.33 -18.00 7.56
C THR A 73 -19.43 -17.12 8.45
N PHE A 74 -19.22 -15.87 8.04
CA PHE A 74 -18.43 -14.93 8.83
C PHE A 74 -19.12 -14.55 10.14
N ASN A 75 -20.43 -14.29 10.11
CA ASN A 75 -21.20 -13.97 11.31
C ASN A 75 -21.23 -15.10 12.34
N GLU A 76 -21.17 -16.35 11.88
CA GLU A 76 -21.06 -17.51 12.79
C GLU A 76 -19.68 -17.59 13.46
N SER A 77 -18.65 -17.03 12.81
CA SER A 77 -17.26 -17.15 13.26
C SER A 77 -16.84 -16.04 14.23
N PHE A 78 -17.43 -14.84 14.12
CA PHE A 78 -17.05 -13.66 14.89
C PHE A 78 -18.18 -12.63 14.90
N ASP A 79 -18.33 -11.91 16.02
CA ASP A 79 -19.32 -10.82 16.19
C ASP A 79 -18.76 -9.51 15.60
N PHE A 80 -18.99 -9.31 14.29
CA PHE A 80 -18.57 -8.09 13.60
C PHE A 80 -19.56 -6.96 13.85
N ALA A 81 -19.07 -5.74 14.08
CA ALA A 81 -19.91 -4.56 14.20
C ALA A 81 -20.65 -4.23 12.90
N ASP A 82 -20.00 -4.44 11.76
CA ASP A 82 -20.57 -4.31 10.42
C ASP A 82 -19.83 -5.24 9.43
N ILE A 83 -20.49 -5.59 8.31
CA ILE A 83 -19.91 -6.35 7.21
C ILE A 83 -20.15 -5.61 5.89
N VAL A 84 -19.06 -5.22 5.20
CA VAL A 84 -19.13 -4.39 4.00
C VAL A 84 -18.42 -5.09 2.82
N PRO A 85 -19.17 -5.63 1.85
CA PRO A 85 -18.59 -6.11 0.60
C PRO A 85 -18.17 -4.92 -0.28
N VAL A 86 -16.93 -4.95 -0.78
CA VAL A 86 -16.36 -3.89 -1.62
C VAL A 86 -15.59 -4.45 -2.81
N SER A 87 -15.38 -3.63 -3.82
CA SER A 87 -14.29 -3.81 -4.78
C SER A 87 -13.41 -2.57 -4.80
N ALA A 88 -12.25 -2.66 -4.18
CA ALA A 88 -11.29 -1.57 -4.18
C ALA A 88 -10.81 -1.26 -5.62
N LEU A 89 -10.60 -2.31 -6.43
CA LEU A 89 -10.15 -2.16 -7.83
C LEU A 89 -11.18 -1.41 -8.70
N LYS A 90 -12.46 -1.66 -8.50
CA LYS A 90 -13.56 -1.07 -9.28
C LYS A 90 -14.20 0.15 -8.60
N ASN A 91 -13.67 0.59 -7.48
CA ASN A 91 -14.24 1.68 -6.67
C ASN A 91 -15.73 1.45 -6.32
N GLN A 92 -16.11 0.20 -6.02
CA GLN A 92 -17.48 -0.18 -5.70
C GLN A 92 -17.68 -0.26 -4.20
N ASN A 93 -18.76 0.36 -3.72
CA ASN A 93 -19.23 0.36 -2.32
C ASN A 93 -18.21 0.94 -1.31
N LEU A 94 -17.23 1.74 -1.78
CA LEU A 94 -16.26 2.38 -0.89
C LEU A 94 -16.89 3.55 -0.11
N ASP A 95 -17.86 4.25 -0.70
CA ASP A 95 -18.59 5.32 0.00
C ASP A 95 -19.31 4.74 1.23
N ARG A 96 -19.96 3.58 1.08
CA ARG A 96 -20.60 2.89 2.19
C ARG A 96 -19.59 2.46 3.25
N LEU A 97 -18.43 1.97 2.85
CA LEU A 97 -17.36 1.64 3.79
C LEU A 97 -16.91 2.87 4.59
N GLN A 98 -16.76 4.02 3.95
CA GLN A 98 -16.41 5.28 4.62
C GLN A 98 -17.49 5.71 5.62
N GLU A 99 -18.77 5.61 5.27
CA GLU A 99 -19.89 5.91 6.18
C GLU A 99 -19.84 4.99 7.42
N VAL A 100 -19.63 3.68 7.22
CA VAL A 100 -19.51 2.71 8.32
C VAL A 100 -18.32 3.04 9.22
N ILE A 101 -17.16 3.30 8.64
CA ILE A 101 -15.98 3.71 9.41
C ILE A 101 -16.30 4.95 10.26
N ALA A 102 -16.86 5.99 9.63
CA ALA A 102 -17.17 7.23 10.30
C ALA A 102 -18.19 7.04 11.45
N SER A 103 -19.13 6.11 11.33
CA SER A 103 -20.13 5.82 12.36
C SER A 103 -19.56 5.14 13.61
N HIS A 104 -18.42 4.45 13.48
CA HIS A 104 -17.76 3.75 14.59
C HIS A 104 -16.59 4.54 15.21
N LEU A 105 -16.16 5.63 14.57
CA LEU A 105 -15.09 6.46 15.10
C LEU A 105 -15.61 7.49 16.11
N PRO A 106 -14.86 7.77 17.18
CA PRO A 106 -15.22 8.84 18.12
C PRO A 106 -15.10 10.21 17.43
N ILE A 107 -15.93 11.16 17.90
CA ILE A 107 -15.77 12.57 17.51
C ILE A 107 -14.57 13.13 18.27
N ALA A 108 -13.53 13.51 17.54
CA ALA A 108 -12.30 14.07 18.10
C ALA A 108 -11.77 15.21 17.23
N ASP A 109 -10.90 16.03 17.80
CA ASP A 109 -10.18 17.04 17.03
C ASP A 109 -9.17 16.34 16.08
N PRO A 110 -8.92 16.93 14.91
CA PRO A 110 -7.92 16.39 13.97
C PRO A 110 -6.53 16.31 14.62
N ILE A 111 -5.92 15.14 14.56
CA ILE A 111 -4.55 14.92 15.07
C ILE A 111 -3.50 15.43 14.06
N TYR A 112 -3.84 15.38 12.77
CA TYR A 112 -2.98 15.81 11.67
C TYR A 112 -3.53 17.06 11.01
N ASP A 113 -2.64 17.87 10.42
CA ASP A 113 -3.04 19.00 9.59
C ASP A 113 -3.88 18.53 8.40
N SER A 114 -4.92 19.29 8.04
CA SER A 114 -5.81 18.95 6.92
C SER A 114 -5.10 18.86 5.56
N GLU A 115 -3.94 19.49 5.42
CA GLU A 115 -3.09 19.41 4.22
C GLU A 115 -2.07 18.28 4.27
N GLN A 116 -1.92 17.61 5.41
CA GLN A 116 -0.97 16.51 5.57
C GLN A 116 -1.54 15.21 4.97
N ILE A 117 -1.02 14.80 3.82
CA ILE A 117 -1.47 13.59 3.10
C ILE A 117 -0.99 12.31 3.78
N THR A 118 0.18 12.35 4.44
CA THR A 118 0.82 11.18 5.07
C THR A 118 1.84 11.60 6.13
N ASP A 119 2.11 10.73 7.08
CA ASP A 119 3.19 10.84 8.07
C ASP A 119 4.55 10.33 7.54
N ARG A 120 4.55 9.74 6.36
CA ARG A 120 5.77 9.16 5.76
C ARG A 120 6.62 10.21 5.08
N SER A 121 7.94 10.02 5.16
CA SER A 121 8.89 10.90 4.46
C SER A 121 8.78 10.77 2.93
N GLU A 122 9.05 11.84 2.20
CA GLU A 122 9.14 11.81 0.73
C GLU A 122 10.13 10.73 0.23
N ARG A 123 11.19 10.48 0.99
CA ARG A 123 12.17 9.41 0.70
C ARG A 123 11.54 8.02 0.74
N PHE A 124 10.70 7.75 1.73
CA PHE A 124 9.94 6.50 1.82
C PHE A 124 8.94 6.38 0.66
N LEU A 125 8.19 7.44 0.39
CA LEU A 125 7.23 7.45 -0.72
C LEU A 125 7.90 7.22 -2.06
N ALA A 126 9.07 7.81 -2.30
CA ALA A 126 9.85 7.58 -3.51
C ALA A 126 10.21 6.10 -3.68
N SER A 127 10.67 5.43 -2.61
CA SER A 127 10.99 4.00 -2.68
C SER A 127 9.78 3.14 -3.01
N GLU A 128 8.63 3.43 -2.40
CA GLU A 128 7.38 2.68 -2.63
C GLU A 128 6.80 2.94 -4.03
N ILE A 129 6.88 4.16 -4.55
CA ILE A 129 6.48 4.46 -5.93
C ILE A 129 7.33 3.66 -6.93
N ILE A 130 8.65 3.63 -6.76
CA ILE A 130 9.52 2.84 -7.63
C ILE A 130 9.16 1.36 -7.53
N ARG A 131 9.00 0.84 -6.31
CA ARG A 131 8.63 -0.55 -6.06
C ARG A 131 7.30 -0.92 -6.73
N GLU A 132 6.30 -0.08 -6.60
CA GLU A 132 4.99 -0.25 -7.25
C GLU A 132 5.12 -0.36 -8.78
N LYS A 133 5.88 0.55 -9.42
CA LYS A 133 6.05 0.51 -10.88
C LYS A 133 6.78 -0.74 -11.35
N ILE A 134 7.77 -1.21 -10.60
CA ILE A 134 8.45 -2.47 -10.90
C ILE A 134 7.45 -3.64 -10.83
N MET A 135 6.71 -3.76 -9.73
CA MET A 135 5.74 -4.84 -9.54
C MET A 135 4.66 -4.84 -10.62
N ARG A 136 4.12 -3.68 -10.97
CA ARG A 136 3.12 -3.56 -12.04
C ARG A 136 3.68 -3.93 -13.42
N SER A 137 4.95 -3.62 -13.69
CA SER A 137 5.59 -3.90 -14.99
C SER A 137 6.06 -5.34 -15.12
N ALA A 138 6.39 -6.00 -14.01
CA ALA A 138 6.90 -7.37 -13.97
C ALA A 138 5.80 -8.43 -13.78
N GLY A 139 4.59 -8.02 -13.36
CA GLY A 139 3.50 -8.94 -13.06
C GLY A 139 3.89 -9.97 -12.01
N ASP A 140 3.41 -11.21 -12.18
CA ASP A 140 3.69 -12.33 -11.26
C ASP A 140 5.12 -12.88 -11.36
N GLU A 141 5.95 -12.37 -12.28
CA GLU A 141 7.31 -12.86 -12.54
C GLU A 141 8.33 -12.40 -11.48
N VAL A 142 8.05 -11.29 -10.79
CA VAL A 142 8.89 -10.77 -9.70
C VAL A 142 8.01 -10.65 -8.46
N PRO A 143 7.89 -11.70 -7.65
CA PRO A 143 7.13 -11.63 -6.43
C PRO A 143 7.82 -10.74 -5.40
N TYR A 144 7.16 -10.50 -4.29
CA TYR A 144 7.41 -9.61 -3.15
C TYR A 144 8.86 -9.46 -2.65
N ASP A 145 9.83 -10.14 -3.27
CA ASP A 145 11.23 -10.27 -2.87
C ASP A 145 12.13 -9.17 -3.47
N LEU A 146 11.58 -7.99 -3.74
CA LEU A 146 12.37 -6.85 -4.17
C LEU A 146 12.32 -5.72 -3.14
N THR A 147 13.46 -5.07 -2.96
CA THR A 147 13.58 -3.89 -2.09
C THR A 147 14.16 -2.73 -2.89
N VAL A 148 13.61 -1.54 -2.68
CA VAL A 148 14.14 -0.30 -3.25
C VAL A 148 14.73 0.53 -2.11
N GLN A 149 16.02 0.80 -2.20
CA GLN A 149 16.73 1.66 -1.27
C GLN A 149 17.01 3.02 -1.93
N ILE A 150 16.69 4.10 -1.24
CA ILE A 150 17.04 5.44 -1.67
C ILE A 150 18.42 5.78 -1.07
N ASP A 151 19.44 5.83 -1.89
CA ASP A 151 20.81 6.15 -1.46
C ASP A 151 21.01 7.64 -1.31
N GLY A 152 20.54 8.43 -2.29
CA GLY A 152 20.60 9.88 -2.29
C GLY A 152 19.20 10.50 -2.37
N PHE A 153 18.97 11.56 -1.58
CA PHE A 153 17.76 12.39 -1.67
C PHE A 153 18.13 13.83 -1.36
N LYS A 154 18.16 14.69 -2.37
CA LYS A 154 18.61 16.07 -2.26
C LYS A 154 17.64 17.03 -2.94
N ASP A 155 17.12 17.96 -2.18
CA ASP A 155 16.31 19.05 -2.70
C ASP A 155 17.18 20.24 -3.10
N GLU A 156 16.92 20.75 -4.30
CA GLU A 156 17.47 22.01 -4.76
C GLU A 156 16.34 23.02 -4.99
N ALA A 157 16.41 24.13 -4.27
CA ALA A 157 15.46 25.22 -4.46
C ALA A 157 15.63 25.87 -5.85
N ALA A 158 14.58 26.52 -6.32
CA ALA A 158 14.66 27.32 -7.55
C ALA A 158 15.73 28.40 -7.40
N HIS A 159 16.62 28.50 -8.39
CA HIS A 159 17.71 29.48 -8.39
C HIS A 159 18.05 29.92 -9.80
N ILE A 160 18.85 30.99 -9.92
CA ILE A 160 19.42 31.40 -11.19
C ILE A 160 20.77 30.69 -11.35
N ASP A 161 20.92 29.92 -12.42
CA ASP A 161 22.16 29.20 -12.74
C ASP A 161 23.30 30.23 -12.93
N PRO A 162 24.35 30.19 -12.09
CA PRO A 162 25.43 31.20 -12.12
C PRO A 162 26.25 31.18 -13.40
N LYS A 163 26.24 30.05 -14.15
CA LYS A 163 27.00 29.90 -15.38
C LYS A 163 26.24 30.38 -16.62
N THR A 164 24.91 30.17 -16.62
CA THR A 164 24.07 30.44 -17.80
C THR A 164 23.15 31.64 -17.64
N GLY A 165 22.98 32.15 -16.40
CA GLY A 165 22.03 33.21 -16.06
C GLY A 165 20.56 32.82 -16.21
N ARG A 166 20.27 31.56 -16.46
CA ARG A 166 18.89 31.08 -16.68
C ARG A 166 18.25 30.62 -15.37
N PRO A 167 16.93 30.86 -15.20
CA PRO A 167 16.23 30.38 -14.02
C PRO A 167 16.10 28.84 -14.09
N ARG A 168 16.47 28.18 -13.01
CA ARG A 168 16.23 26.75 -12.76
C ARG A 168 15.10 26.60 -11.77
N LYS A 169 14.14 25.72 -12.09
CA LYS A 169 13.04 25.36 -11.18
C LYS A 169 13.56 24.49 -10.06
N ALA A 170 12.84 24.48 -8.92
CA ALA A 170 13.10 23.54 -7.83
C ALA A 170 13.09 22.09 -8.37
N CYS A 171 14.05 21.30 -7.88
CA CYS A 171 14.25 19.93 -8.34
C CYS A 171 14.72 19.04 -7.20
N THR A 172 14.17 17.84 -7.09
CA THR A 172 14.65 16.81 -6.17
C THR A 172 15.49 15.80 -6.95
N PHE A 173 16.70 15.55 -6.49
CA PHE A 173 17.60 14.52 -7.02
C PHE A 173 17.46 13.27 -6.15
N ILE A 174 17.14 12.15 -6.78
CA ILE A 174 16.90 10.88 -6.10
C ILE A 174 17.78 9.82 -6.76
N ASP A 175 18.66 9.22 -5.96
CA ASP A 175 19.45 8.06 -6.37
C ASP A 175 18.87 6.82 -5.68
N ALA A 176 18.51 5.80 -6.47
CA ALA A 176 17.84 4.61 -5.97
C ALA A 176 18.55 3.33 -6.42
N THR A 177 18.70 2.39 -5.52
CA THR A 177 19.20 1.05 -5.81
C THR A 177 18.09 0.02 -5.61
N ILE A 178 17.91 -0.85 -6.61
CA ILE A 178 16.94 -1.94 -6.59
C ILE A 178 17.67 -3.23 -6.25
N TYR A 179 17.27 -3.85 -5.14
CA TYR A 179 17.78 -5.15 -4.71
C TYR A 179 16.77 -6.24 -5.05
N VAL A 180 17.26 -7.35 -5.58
CA VAL A 180 16.49 -8.56 -5.88
C VAL A 180 17.24 -9.77 -5.33
N GLU A 181 16.50 -10.80 -4.91
CA GLU A 181 17.11 -11.98 -4.30
C GLU A 181 17.88 -12.86 -5.29
N ARG A 182 17.38 -12.95 -6.53
CA ARG A 182 17.92 -13.88 -7.53
C ARG A 182 18.39 -13.16 -8.78
N SER A 183 19.48 -13.62 -9.37
CA SER A 183 20.05 -13.07 -10.60
C SER A 183 19.05 -13.06 -11.79
N GLY A 184 18.18 -14.06 -11.86
CA GLY A 184 17.10 -14.12 -12.86
C GLY A 184 16.11 -12.95 -12.74
N GLN A 185 15.77 -12.55 -11.54
CA GLN A 185 14.89 -11.42 -11.29
C GLN A 185 15.50 -10.09 -11.76
N LYS A 186 16.82 -9.95 -11.67
CA LYS A 186 17.54 -8.78 -12.19
C LYS A 186 17.30 -8.62 -13.70
N ALA A 187 17.37 -9.70 -14.46
CA ALA A 187 17.10 -9.67 -15.90
C ALA A 187 15.65 -9.26 -16.21
N ILE A 188 14.69 -9.74 -15.42
CA ILE A 188 13.29 -9.41 -15.54
C ILE A 188 13.05 -7.92 -15.25
N VAL A 189 13.61 -7.38 -14.17
CA VAL A 189 13.48 -5.97 -13.79
C VAL A 189 14.10 -5.04 -14.84
N ILE A 190 15.25 -5.40 -15.38
CA ILE A 190 15.94 -4.61 -16.44
C ILE A 190 15.14 -4.67 -17.75
N GLY A 191 14.65 -5.86 -18.10
CA GLY A 191 13.94 -6.13 -19.36
C GLY A 191 14.85 -6.09 -20.59
N ASP A 192 14.26 -6.29 -21.77
CA ASP A 192 15.01 -6.28 -23.01
C ASP A 192 15.70 -4.92 -23.21
N LYS A 193 17.03 -4.98 -23.36
CA LYS A 193 17.92 -3.80 -23.55
C LYS A 193 17.67 -2.65 -22.57
N GLY A 194 17.17 -2.96 -21.34
CA GLY A 194 16.88 -1.97 -20.32
C GLY A 194 15.58 -1.17 -20.55
N GLN A 195 14.72 -1.59 -21.46
CA GLN A 195 13.48 -0.86 -21.77
C GLN A 195 12.51 -0.86 -20.58
N ARG A 196 12.39 -1.98 -19.84
CA ARG A 196 11.49 -2.07 -18.70
C ARG A 196 11.91 -1.12 -17.57
N ILE A 197 13.18 -1.17 -17.16
CA ILE A 197 13.67 -0.29 -16.09
C ILE A 197 13.60 1.20 -16.48
N LYS A 198 13.82 1.51 -17.76
CA LYS A 198 13.64 2.87 -18.26
C LYS A 198 12.19 3.33 -18.16
N GLN A 199 11.22 2.47 -18.53
CA GLN A 199 9.80 2.79 -18.39
C GLN A 199 9.39 2.96 -16.94
N VAL A 200 9.83 2.07 -16.05
CA VAL A 200 9.64 2.17 -14.61
C VAL A 200 10.13 3.52 -14.08
N GLY A 201 11.35 3.91 -14.45
CA GLY A 201 11.92 5.21 -14.05
C GLY A 201 11.11 6.40 -14.55
N MET A 202 10.59 6.34 -15.78
CA MET A 202 9.76 7.41 -16.35
C MET A 202 8.41 7.53 -15.61
N ASP A 203 7.75 6.41 -15.35
CA ASP A 203 6.44 6.37 -14.69
C ASP A 203 6.57 6.76 -13.19
N ALA A 204 7.59 6.24 -12.51
CA ALA A 204 7.88 6.60 -11.13
C ALA A 204 8.17 8.10 -10.98
N ARG A 205 9.00 8.67 -11.88
CA ARG A 205 9.29 10.10 -11.87
C ARG A 205 8.04 10.93 -12.04
N LYS A 206 7.15 10.55 -12.97
CA LYS A 206 5.90 11.28 -13.23
C LYS A 206 5.01 11.33 -11.98
N ASP A 207 4.86 10.21 -11.30
CA ASP A 207 4.02 10.13 -10.09
C ASP A 207 4.68 10.88 -8.92
N MET A 208 6.01 10.82 -8.78
CA MET A 208 6.73 11.62 -7.79
C MET A 208 6.60 13.12 -8.06
N GLU A 209 6.72 13.57 -9.32
CA GLU A 209 6.55 14.97 -9.69
C GLU A 209 5.15 15.49 -9.35
N LEU A 210 4.13 14.64 -9.52
CA LEU A 210 2.75 14.95 -9.14
C LEU A 210 2.59 15.05 -7.62
N LEU A 211 3.13 14.06 -6.89
CA LEU A 211 2.99 13.96 -5.43
C LEU A 211 3.78 15.05 -4.70
N PHE A 212 5.02 15.33 -5.13
CA PHE A 212 5.91 16.30 -4.48
C PHE A 212 5.73 17.74 -4.97
N GLY A 213 4.95 17.95 -6.05
CA GLY A 213 4.73 19.29 -6.62
C GLY A 213 5.98 19.95 -7.21
N LYS A 214 7.06 19.20 -7.45
CA LYS A 214 8.37 19.70 -7.92
C LYS A 214 9.00 18.75 -8.93
N LYS A 215 9.99 19.24 -9.69
CA LYS A 215 10.73 18.39 -10.65
C LYS A 215 11.52 17.30 -9.92
N VAL A 216 11.62 16.13 -10.54
CA VAL A 216 12.38 14.99 -10.02
C VAL A 216 13.39 14.52 -11.06
N MET A 217 14.64 14.36 -10.61
CA MET A 217 15.71 13.67 -11.32
C MET A 217 15.95 12.34 -10.63
N LEU A 218 15.58 11.26 -11.28
CA LEU A 218 15.70 9.90 -10.74
C LEU A 218 16.83 9.17 -11.47
N THR A 219 17.76 8.61 -10.69
CA THR A 219 18.90 7.81 -11.15
C THR A 219 18.86 6.44 -10.52
#